data_e35e24cb68e508652b06982864733b06
#
_entry.id   e35e24cb68e508652b06982864733b06
#
_cell.length_a   1.000
_cell.length_b   1.000
_cell.length_c   1.000
_cell.angle_alpha   90.00
_cell.angle_beta   90.00
_cell.angle_gamma   90.00
#
_symmetry.space_group_name_H-M   'P 1'
#
loop_
_entity.id
_entity.type
_entity.pdbx_description
1 polymer ?
#
loop_
_entity_poly.entity_id
_entity_poly.type
_entity_poly.pdbx_seq_one_letter_code
_entity_poly.pdbx_strand_id
1 'polypeptide(L)'
;MGLSDKAVDAAKQVADVAQAGVAGAKGKLHTVSLNKKIKGLSGQIGVLVVRQKNGEAGLDVEIDRLIGEVRAADAEIKALHEG
;
A
#
# COMPACT_ATOMS: atom_id res chain seq x y z
N MET A 1 15.94 8.75 -10.30
CA MET A 1 15.20 8.44 -9.26
C MET A 1 14.18 7.52 -9.72
N GLY A 2 13.72 6.68 -9.33
CA GLY A 2 13.04 5.69 -10.03
C GLY A 2 11.79 5.20 -9.33
N LEU A 3 11.55 3.96 -9.49
CA LEU A 3 10.37 3.29 -8.98
C LEU A 3 10.26 3.36 -7.46
N SER A 4 11.37 3.49 -6.74
CA SER A 4 11.35 3.58 -5.29
C SER A 4 10.69 4.87 -4.79
N ASP A 5 10.89 5.99 -5.49
CA ASP A 5 10.24 7.24 -5.11
C ASP A 5 8.73 7.19 -5.31
N LYS A 6 8.29 6.58 -6.40
CA LYS A 6 6.86 6.40 -6.66
C LYS A 6 6.21 5.47 -5.63
N ALA A 7 6.90 4.42 -5.23
CA ALA A 7 6.40 3.50 -4.24
C ALA A 7 6.27 4.19 -2.87
N VAL A 8 7.26 5.01 -2.50
CA VAL A 8 7.23 5.76 -1.25
C VAL A 8 6.11 6.81 -1.27
N ASP A 9 5.96 7.53 -2.38
CA ASP A 9 4.90 8.52 -2.52
C ASP A 9 3.52 7.89 -2.45
N ALA A 10 3.33 6.76 -3.11
CA ALA A 10 2.07 6.03 -3.06
C ALA A 10 1.75 5.59 -1.64
N ALA A 11 2.73 5.08 -0.92
CA ALA A 11 2.56 4.66 0.47
C ALA A 11 2.22 5.84 1.37
N LYS A 12 2.85 6.99 1.17
CA LYS A 12 2.55 8.20 1.93
C LYS A 12 1.15 8.72 1.65
N GLN A 13 0.75 8.76 0.38
CA GLN A 13 -0.59 9.21 0.01
C GLN A 13 -1.67 8.34 0.62
N VAL A 14 -1.48 7.04 0.60
CA VAL A 14 -2.43 6.10 1.20
C VAL A 14 -2.51 6.30 2.71
N ALA A 15 -1.37 6.48 3.37
CA ALA A 15 -1.34 6.72 4.81
C ALA A 15 -2.04 8.03 5.19
N ASP A 16 -1.79 9.09 4.41
CA ASP A 16 -2.42 10.39 4.65
C ASP A 16 -3.94 10.33 4.48
N VAL A 17 -4.41 9.68 3.43
CA VAL A 17 -5.84 9.50 3.18
C VAL A 17 -6.48 8.72 4.31
N ALA A 18 -5.85 7.66 4.78
CA ALA A 18 -6.37 6.84 5.87
C ALA A 18 -6.47 7.64 7.17
N GLN A 19 -5.51 8.52 7.45
CA GLN A 19 -5.54 9.35 8.65
C GLN A 19 -6.59 10.46 8.56
N ALA A 20 -6.76 11.05 7.39
CA ALA A 20 -7.66 12.18 7.20
C ALA A 20 -9.14 11.80 7.22
N GLY A 21 -9.47 10.56 6.88
CA GLY A 21 -10.84 10.16 6.63
C GLY A 21 -11.50 9.32 7.70
N VAL A 22 -10.95 9.23 8.88
CA VAL A 22 -11.49 8.33 9.90
C VAL A 22 -12.72 8.91 10.56
N ALA A 23 -13.87 8.37 10.23
CA ALA A 23 -15.14 8.76 10.85
C ALA A 23 -15.81 7.52 11.41
N GLY A 24 -16.06 7.51 12.72
CA GLY A 24 -16.77 6.43 13.37
C GLY A 24 -15.88 5.27 13.83
N ALA A 25 -16.29 4.62 14.91
CA ALA A 25 -15.46 3.60 15.56
C ALA A 25 -15.28 2.33 14.74
N LYS A 26 -16.33 1.87 14.07
CA LYS A 26 -16.25 0.64 13.27
C LYS A 26 -15.39 0.83 12.03
N GLY A 27 -15.60 1.95 11.33
CA GLY A 27 -14.79 2.30 10.18
C GLY A 27 -13.35 2.51 10.56
N LYS A 28 -13.10 3.07 11.74
CA LYS A 28 -11.74 3.30 12.23
C LYS A 28 -10.96 2.01 12.42
N LEU A 29 -11.55 1.01 13.07
CA LEU A 29 -10.89 -0.26 13.32
C LEU A 29 -10.56 -0.97 12.00
N HIS A 30 -11.51 -0.97 11.08
CA HIS A 30 -11.31 -1.60 9.79
C HIS A 30 -10.25 -0.85 8.98
N THR A 31 -10.27 0.47 9.00
CA THR A 31 -9.28 1.31 8.33
C THR A 31 -7.89 1.08 8.90
N VAL A 32 -7.76 0.98 10.22
CA VAL A 32 -6.46 0.70 10.86
C VAL A 32 -5.93 -0.66 10.42
N SER A 33 -6.78 -1.67 10.36
CA SER A 33 -6.40 -3.00 9.90
C SER A 33 -5.91 -2.98 8.45
N LEU A 34 -6.66 -2.32 7.57
CA LEU A 34 -6.28 -2.18 6.16
C LEU A 34 -4.99 -1.38 6.01
N ASN A 35 -4.82 -0.35 6.83
CA ASN A 35 -3.62 0.47 6.79
C ASN A 35 -2.37 -0.32 7.20
N LYS A 36 -2.48 -1.17 8.20
CA LYS A 36 -1.40 -2.06 8.59
C LYS A 36 -1.05 -3.03 7.48
N LYS A 37 -2.08 -3.56 6.81
CA LYS A 37 -1.89 -4.45 5.66
C LYS A 37 -1.13 -3.73 4.55
N ILE A 38 -1.53 -2.51 4.23
CA ILE A 38 -0.87 -1.71 3.19
C ILE A 38 0.58 -1.43 3.57
N LYS A 39 0.86 -1.10 4.82
CA LYS A 39 2.24 -0.88 5.27
C LYS A 39 3.10 -2.13 5.10
N GLY A 40 2.56 -3.28 5.48
CA GLY A 40 3.26 -4.55 5.32
C GLY A 40 3.55 -4.87 3.86
N LEU A 41 2.54 -4.69 3.00
CA LEU A 41 2.68 -4.92 1.57
C LEU A 41 3.67 -3.94 0.94
N SER A 42 3.60 -2.68 1.32
CA SER A 42 4.52 -1.65 0.82
C SER A 42 5.96 -1.96 1.22
N GLY A 43 6.18 -2.44 2.44
CA GLY A 43 7.49 -2.87 2.89
C GLY A 43 8.04 -4.02 2.06
N GLN A 44 7.20 -5.00 1.75
CA GLN A 44 7.59 -6.12 0.89
C GLN A 44 7.93 -5.66 -0.52
N ILE A 45 7.12 -4.75 -1.07
CA ILE A 45 7.39 -4.18 -2.40
C ILE A 45 8.73 -3.46 -2.38
N GLY A 46 9.00 -2.68 -1.34
CA GLY A 46 10.27 -1.97 -1.22
C GLY A 46 11.47 -2.90 -1.22
N VAL A 47 11.39 -3.99 -0.46
CA VAL A 47 12.46 -4.99 -0.42
C VAL A 47 12.67 -5.61 -1.80
N LEU A 48 11.59 -5.96 -2.49
CA LEU A 48 11.68 -6.59 -3.81
C LEU A 48 12.26 -5.62 -4.84
N VAL A 49 11.89 -4.35 -4.77
CA VAL A 49 12.42 -3.33 -5.69
C VAL A 49 13.94 -3.16 -5.47
N VAL A 50 14.38 -3.15 -4.23
CA VAL A 50 15.82 -3.07 -3.92
C VAL A 50 16.56 -4.28 -4.48
N ARG A 51 16.01 -5.48 -4.29
CA ARG A 51 16.61 -6.70 -4.81
C ARG A 51 16.68 -6.69 -6.34
N GLN A 52 15.62 -6.21 -6.98
CA GLN A 52 15.57 -6.09 -8.43
C GLN A 52 16.65 -5.12 -8.93
N LYS A 53 16.83 -4.01 -8.24
CA LYS A 53 17.88 -3.05 -8.57
C LYS A 53 19.27 -3.62 -8.38
N ASN A 54 19.42 -4.56 -7.48
CA ASN A 54 20.68 -5.27 -7.26
C ASN A 54 20.95 -6.38 -8.29
N GLY A 55 20.07 -6.53 -9.26
CA GLY A 55 20.26 -7.46 -10.36
C GLY A 55 19.46 -8.76 -10.26
N GLU A 56 18.62 -8.92 -9.23
CA GLU A 56 17.83 -10.13 -9.11
C GLU A 56 16.67 -10.08 -10.11
N ALA A 57 16.51 -11.17 -10.87
CA ALA A 57 15.48 -11.25 -11.89
C ALA A 57 14.25 -12.01 -11.40
N GLY A 58 13.13 -11.86 -12.11
CA GLY A 58 11.94 -12.65 -11.85
C GLY A 58 11.06 -12.11 -10.74
N LEU A 59 11.31 -10.89 -10.26
CA LEU A 59 10.55 -10.29 -9.18
C LEU A 59 9.33 -9.50 -9.65
N ASP A 60 9.21 -9.25 -10.94
CA ASP A 60 8.13 -8.42 -11.49
C ASP A 60 6.75 -8.97 -11.16
N VAL A 61 6.56 -10.27 -11.27
CA VAL A 61 5.28 -10.91 -11.00
C VAL A 61 4.88 -10.72 -9.53
N GLU A 62 5.83 -10.90 -8.63
CA GLU A 62 5.61 -10.73 -7.21
C GLU A 62 5.28 -9.27 -6.87
N ILE A 63 6.04 -8.34 -7.44
CA ILE A 63 5.80 -6.91 -7.25
C ILE A 63 4.40 -6.54 -7.74
N ASP A 64 4.00 -6.98 -8.93
CA ASP A 64 2.69 -6.70 -9.49
C ASP A 64 1.57 -7.26 -8.62
N ARG A 65 1.77 -8.47 -8.09
CA ARG A 65 0.79 -9.08 -7.20
C ARG A 65 0.59 -8.24 -5.94
N LEU A 66 1.69 -7.81 -5.33
CA LEU A 66 1.63 -7.00 -4.12
C LEU A 66 1.01 -5.63 -4.38
N ILE A 67 1.32 -5.03 -5.52
CA ILE A 67 0.68 -3.76 -5.91
C ILE A 67 -0.82 -3.94 -6.07
N GLY A 68 -1.24 -5.05 -6.67
CA GLY A 68 -2.67 -5.37 -6.79
C GLY A 68 -3.36 -5.46 -5.44
N GLU A 69 -2.71 -6.08 -4.46
CA GLU A 69 -3.25 -6.20 -3.11
C GLU A 69 -3.34 -4.83 -2.41
N VAL A 70 -2.33 -3.97 -2.61
CA VAL A 70 -2.38 -2.61 -2.08
C VAL A 70 -3.55 -1.83 -2.68
N ARG A 71 -3.75 -1.93 -3.98
CA ARG A 71 -4.86 -1.27 -4.66
C ARG A 71 -6.21 -1.77 -4.15
N ALA A 72 -6.33 -3.05 -3.91
CA ALA A 72 -7.56 -3.64 -3.39
C ALA A 72 -7.85 -3.11 -1.98
N ALA A 73 -6.84 -3.05 -1.13
CA ALA A 73 -7.00 -2.51 0.22
C ALA A 73 -7.35 -1.02 0.19
N ASP A 74 -6.72 -0.26 -0.69
CA ASP A 74 -7.01 1.16 -0.86
C ASP A 74 -8.45 1.38 -1.32
N ALA A 75 -8.92 0.56 -2.25
CA ALA A 75 -10.30 0.62 -2.72
C ALA A 75 -11.29 0.34 -1.59
N GLU A 76 -10.98 -0.62 -0.71
CA GLU A 76 -11.82 -0.88 0.46
C GLU A 76 -11.88 0.32 1.40
N ILE A 77 -10.75 0.98 1.63
CA ILE A 77 -10.71 2.17 2.47
C ILE A 77 -11.58 3.26 1.85
N LYS A 78 -11.47 3.48 0.55
CA LYS A 78 -12.29 4.48 -0.14
C LYS A 78 -13.78 4.14 -0.05
N ALA A 79 -14.14 2.88 -0.20
CA ALA A 79 -15.52 2.44 -0.08
C ALA A 79 -16.07 2.70 1.32
N LEU A 80 -15.27 2.52 2.35
CA LEU A 80 -15.66 2.83 3.73
C LEU A 80 -15.94 4.32 3.92
N HIS A 81 -15.18 5.18 3.26
CA HIS A 81 -15.38 6.63 3.35
C HIS A 81 -16.61 7.10 2.59
N GLU A 82 -16.92 6.45 1.49
CA GLU A 82 -18.09 6.80 0.68
C GLU A 82 -19.38 6.23 1.24
N GLY A 83 -19.28 5.14 1.97
CA GLY A 83 -20.43 4.50 2.57
C GLY A 83 -20.87 5.15 3.86
#